data_dfc0feb18d92f194122dd7722ac1fc37
#
_entry.id   dfc0feb18d92f194122dd7722ac1fc37
#
_cell.length_a   1.000
_cell.length_b   1.000
_cell.length_c   1.000
_cell.angle_alpha   90.00
_cell.angle_beta   90.00
_cell.angle_gamma   90.00
#
_symmetry.space_group_name_H-M   'P 1'
#
loop_
_entity.id
_entity.type
_entity.pdbx_description
1 polymer ?
#
loop_
_entity_poly.entity_id
_entity_poly.type
_entity_poly.pdbx_seq_one_letter_code
_entity_poly.pdbx_strand_id
1 'polypeptide(L)'
;MSASDKAAADTERLRSTLASVGLHGALAWLNSRTTFRYTGIYHLEDGFMRMVAMFDRDGEDIKALTVIPFGDSFCQFVMRDGVFNTVHTAEDSRLIGHAYRDIVASYFGLPLASGPGDFYGTLCHFDLVPKAVADDEIEFLYGVAPLLMAHLKRM
;
A
#
# COMPACT_ATOMS: atom_id res chain seq x y z
N MET A 1 -15.01 -7.27 -23.11
CA MET A 1 -14.44 -7.86 -21.87
C MET A 1 -15.18 -7.29 -20.68
N SER A 2 -15.69 -8.13 -19.80
CA SER A 2 -16.35 -7.71 -18.58
C SER A 2 -15.34 -7.23 -17.54
N ALA A 3 -15.82 -6.51 -16.51
CA ALA A 3 -14.99 -6.09 -15.40
C ALA A 3 -14.36 -7.30 -14.67
N SER A 4 -15.10 -8.42 -14.54
CA SER A 4 -14.60 -9.65 -13.95
C SER A 4 -13.49 -10.28 -14.78
N ASP A 5 -13.62 -10.27 -16.11
CA ASP A 5 -12.60 -10.80 -17.01
C ASP A 5 -11.33 -9.96 -16.95
N LYS A 6 -11.49 -8.65 -16.89
CA LYS A 6 -10.36 -7.74 -16.75
C LYS A 6 -9.64 -7.96 -15.41
N ALA A 7 -10.38 -8.08 -14.32
CA ALA A 7 -9.81 -8.33 -12.99
C ALA A 7 -9.05 -9.66 -12.95
N ALA A 8 -9.59 -10.72 -13.58
CA ALA A 8 -8.93 -12.02 -13.67
C ALA A 8 -7.64 -11.94 -14.47
N ALA A 9 -7.64 -11.23 -15.61
CA ALA A 9 -6.46 -11.02 -16.43
C ALA A 9 -5.39 -10.22 -15.69
N ASP A 10 -5.80 -9.17 -14.97
CA ASP A 10 -4.91 -8.33 -14.19
C ASP A 10 -4.30 -9.10 -13.01
N THR A 11 -5.08 -9.96 -12.37
CA THR A 11 -4.59 -10.83 -11.29
C THR A 11 -3.51 -11.78 -11.81
N GLU A 12 -3.72 -12.38 -12.98
CA GLU A 12 -2.71 -13.24 -13.63
C GLU A 12 -1.46 -12.44 -14.01
N ARG A 13 -1.65 -11.20 -14.46
CA ARG A 13 -0.52 -10.30 -14.77
C ARG A 13 0.31 -10.05 -13.52
N LEU A 14 -0.32 -9.79 -12.38
CA LEU A 14 0.38 -9.59 -11.11
C LEU A 14 1.14 -10.85 -10.70
N ARG A 15 0.49 -12.02 -10.80
CA ARG A 15 1.12 -13.32 -10.46
C ARG A 15 2.35 -13.56 -11.31
N SER A 16 2.24 -13.36 -12.60
CA SER A 16 3.34 -13.50 -13.56
C SER A 16 4.47 -12.51 -13.28
N THR A 17 4.14 -11.27 -12.96
CA THR A 17 5.12 -10.22 -12.64
C THR A 17 5.88 -10.57 -11.35
N LEU A 18 5.20 -11.03 -10.32
CA LEU A 18 5.85 -11.50 -9.08
C LEU A 18 6.83 -12.63 -9.35
N ALA A 19 6.43 -13.60 -10.19
CA ALA A 19 7.27 -14.75 -10.51
C ALA A 19 8.50 -14.39 -11.35
N SER A 20 8.37 -13.44 -12.28
CA SER A 20 9.43 -13.13 -13.25
C SER A 20 10.39 -12.02 -12.81
N VAL A 21 9.86 -10.96 -12.16
CA VAL A 21 10.68 -9.79 -11.79
C VAL A 21 10.61 -9.44 -10.30
N GLY A 22 9.88 -10.21 -9.52
CA GLY A 22 9.85 -10.08 -8.08
C GLY A 22 8.97 -8.96 -7.56
N LEU A 23 9.10 -8.69 -6.25
CA LEU A 23 8.22 -7.80 -5.52
C LEU A 23 8.30 -6.35 -6.00
N HIS A 24 9.51 -5.83 -6.20
CA HIS A 24 9.67 -4.44 -6.64
C HIS A 24 9.03 -4.20 -8.01
N GLY A 25 9.21 -5.13 -8.95
CA GLY A 25 8.58 -5.06 -10.27
C GLY A 25 7.05 -5.15 -10.18
N ALA A 26 6.54 -5.95 -9.26
CA ALA A 26 5.10 -6.05 -9.00
C ALA A 26 4.54 -4.74 -8.46
N LEU A 27 5.26 -4.09 -7.53
CA LEU A 27 4.86 -2.77 -7.01
C LEU A 27 4.87 -1.70 -8.10
N ALA A 28 5.85 -1.74 -9.00
CA ALA A 28 5.90 -0.83 -10.14
C ALA A 28 4.67 -1.01 -11.05
N TRP A 29 4.29 -2.26 -11.29
CA TRP A 29 3.10 -2.55 -12.09
C TRP A 29 1.82 -2.09 -11.39
N LEU A 30 1.67 -2.36 -10.10
CA LEU A 30 0.54 -1.88 -9.32
C LEU A 30 0.46 -0.35 -9.33
N ASN A 31 1.61 0.33 -9.19
CA ASN A 31 1.68 1.78 -9.26
C ASN A 31 1.20 2.31 -10.61
N SER A 32 1.51 1.62 -11.70
CA SER A 32 1.11 2.03 -13.07
C SER A 32 -0.41 2.08 -13.26
N ARG A 33 -1.17 1.42 -12.39
CA ARG A 33 -2.63 1.41 -12.40
C ARG A 33 -3.25 2.64 -11.74
N THR A 34 -2.42 3.48 -11.11
CA THR A 34 -2.84 4.68 -10.38
C THR A 34 -2.04 5.89 -10.84
N THR A 35 -2.33 7.04 -10.26
CA THR A 35 -1.54 8.26 -10.47
C THR A 35 -0.67 8.60 -9.26
N PHE A 36 -0.68 7.76 -8.22
CA PHE A 36 0.14 7.97 -7.03
C PHE A 36 1.63 7.86 -7.33
N ARG A 37 2.42 8.66 -6.64
CA ARG A 37 3.88 8.61 -6.76
C ARG A 37 4.47 7.34 -6.17
N TYR A 38 3.97 6.90 -5.01
CA TYR A 38 4.54 5.81 -4.24
C TYR A 38 3.59 4.64 -4.11
N THR A 39 4.15 3.43 -4.24
CA THR A 39 3.45 2.17 -3.91
C THR A 39 4.41 1.31 -3.10
N GLY A 40 3.98 0.90 -1.93
CA GLY A 40 4.88 0.19 -1.03
C GLY A 40 4.22 -0.83 -0.13
N ILE A 41 5.08 -1.65 0.48
CA ILE A 41 4.69 -2.63 1.49
C ILE A 41 5.51 -2.37 2.74
N TYR A 42 4.81 -2.29 3.87
CA TYR A 42 5.40 -2.18 5.19
C TYR A 42 5.07 -3.40 6.04
N HIS A 43 6.01 -3.84 6.84
CA HIS A 43 5.86 -4.93 7.79
C HIS A 43 5.90 -4.40 9.22
N LEU A 44 4.93 -4.78 10.04
CA LEU A 44 4.92 -4.46 11.47
C LEU A 44 5.83 -5.44 12.21
N GLU A 45 6.89 -4.91 12.82
CA GLU A 45 7.86 -5.71 13.57
C GLU A 45 8.36 -4.91 14.77
N ASP A 46 8.20 -5.45 15.97
CA ASP A 46 8.70 -4.85 17.22
C ASP A 46 8.21 -3.41 17.44
N GLY A 47 6.96 -3.11 17.08
CA GLY A 47 6.37 -1.78 17.27
C GLY A 47 6.73 -0.77 16.20
N PHE A 48 7.42 -1.19 15.14
CA PHE A 48 7.79 -0.33 14.01
C PHE A 48 7.21 -0.86 12.70
N MET A 49 6.85 0.07 11.83
CA MET A 49 6.54 -0.25 10.43
C MET A 49 7.84 -0.16 9.65
N ARG A 50 8.30 -1.28 9.12
CA ARG A 50 9.53 -1.37 8.34
C ARG A 50 9.20 -1.54 6.86
N MET A 51 9.83 -0.73 6.04
CA MET A 51 9.64 -0.80 4.59
C MET A 51 10.22 -2.11 4.06
N VAL A 52 9.37 -2.95 3.50
CA VAL A 52 9.80 -4.19 2.82
C VAL A 52 10.22 -3.89 1.39
N ALA A 53 9.40 -3.11 0.69
CA ALA A 53 9.67 -2.68 -0.68
C ALA A 53 8.89 -1.40 -0.96
N MET A 54 9.46 -0.53 -1.80
CA MET A 54 8.85 0.74 -2.17
C MET A 54 9.19 1.04 -3.63
N PHE A 55 8.16 1.34 -4.42
CA PHE A 55 8.33 1.89 -5.75
C PHE A 55 8.05 3.39 -5.69
N ASP A 56 9.00 4.19 -6.17
CA ASP A 56 8.86 5.63 -6.34
C ASP A 56 8.88 5.94 -7.84
N ARG A 57 7.79 6.49 -8.34
CA ARG A 57 7.65 6.85 -9.76
C ARG A 57 8.72 7.83 -10.23
N ASP A 58 9.18 8.71 -9.33
CA ASP A 58 10.22 9.70 -9.63
C ASP A 58 11.64 9.16 -9.43
N GLY A 59 11.78 7.93 -8.95
CA GLY A 59 13.08 7.27 -8.81
C GLY A 59 13.97 7.83 -7.72
N GLU A 60 13.43 8.59 -6.76
CA GLU A 60 14.19 9.15 -5.65
C GLU A 60 14.24 8.19 -4.47
N ASP A 61 15.23 8.36 -3.59
CA ASP A 61 15.42 7.53 -2.40
C ASP A 61 14.69 8.15 -1.20
N ILE A 62 13.75 7.39 -0.60
CA ILE A 62 12.95 7.87 0.54
C ILE A 62 13.49 7.29 1.84
N LYS A 63 14.61 7.78 2.32
CA LYS A 63 15.21 7.26 3.56
C LYS A 63 14.38 7.59 4.79
N ALA A 64 13.70 8.73 4.80
CA ALA A 64 12.93 9.22 5.95
C ALA A 64 11.73 8.32 6.29
N LEU A 65 11.24 7.51 5.34
CA LEU A 65 10.06 6.66 5.52
C LEU A 65 10.39 5.18 5.62
N THR A 66 11.66 4.81 5.80
CA THR A 66 12.11 3.41 5.82
C THR A 66 11.67 2.68 7.08
N VAL A 67 11.71 3.36 8.24
CA VAL A 67 11.27 2.81 9.53
C VAL A 67 10.46 3.88 10.25
N ILE A 68 9.22 3.54 10.60
CA ILE A 68 8.28 4.47 11.23
C ILE A 68 7.71 3.82 12.48
N PRO A 69 7.75 4.48 13.66
CA PRO A 69 7.05 3.97 14.83
C PRO A 69 5.57 3.72 14.50
N PHE A 70 5.02 2.59 14.91
CA PHE A 70 3.64 2.21 14.56
C PHE A 70 2.65 3.29 14.96
N GLY A 71 2.81 3.88 16.15
CA GLY A 71 1.92 4.93 16.65
C GLY A 71 2.00 6.26 15.88
N ASP A 72 3.06 6.46 15.08
CA ASP A 72 3.23 7.65 14.22
C ASP A 72 2.81 7.38 12.77
N SER A 73 2.41 6.17 12.44
CA SER A 73 2.13 5.74 11.07
C SER A 73 0.66 5.88 10.69
N PHE A 74 0.37 5.94 9.39
CA PHE A 74 -0.99 5.75 8.88
C PHE A 74 -1.44 4.30 9.00
N CYS A 75 -0.50 3.37 9.06
CA CYS A 75 -0.76 1.93 9.15
C CYS A 75 -1.54 1.55 10.41
N GLN A 76 -1.43 2.32 11.48
CA GLN A 76 -2.23 2.10 12.71
C GLN A 76 -3.73 2.18 12.42
N PHE A 77 -4.14 3.07 11.52
CA PHE A 77 -5.53 3.22 11.12
C PHE A 77 -5.96 2.07 10.21
N VAL A 78 -5.06 1.59 9.35
CA VAL A 78 -5.31 0.42 8.49
C VAL A 78 -5.57 -0.82 9.34
N MET A 79 -4.75 -1.05 10.35
CA MET A 79 -4.92 -2.19 11.25
C MET A 79 -6.23 -2.08 12.04
N ARG A 80 -6.56 -0.88 12.53
CA ARG A 80 -7.76 -0.65 13.33
C ARG A 80 -9.04 -0.81 12.53
N ASP A 81 -9.08 -0.22 11.31
CA ASP A 81 -10.32 -0.05 10.54
C ASP A 81 -10.41 -0.97 9.31
N GLY A 82 -9.35 -1.72 8.99
CA GLY A 82 -9.29 -2.57 7.78
C GLY A 82 -8.99 -1.83 6.50
N VAL A 83 -8.91 -0.50 6.54
CA VAL A 83 -8.55 0.38 5.43
C VAL A 83 -8.33 1.77 5.98
N PHE A 84 -7.41 2.52 5.37
CA PHE A 84 -7.34 3.95 5.61
C PHE A 84 -7.18 4.67 4.28
N ASN A 85 -8.07 5.62 4.01
CA ASN A 85 -8.10 6.37 2.76
C ASN A 85 -8.27 7.85 3.08
N THR A 86 -7.27 8.66 2.71
CA THR A 86 -7.34 10.11 2.84
C THR A 86 -6.86 10.76 1.55
N VAL A 87 -7.72 11.57 0.95
CA VAL A 87 -7.43 12.28 -0.29
C VAL A 87 -6.56 13.52 -0.04
N HIS A 88 -6.70 14.13 1.13
CA HIS A 88 -5.96 15.32 1.51
C HIS A 88 -5.76 15.37 3.02
N THR A 89 -4.57 15.01 3.46
CA THR A 89 -4.24 14.89 4.89
C THR A 89 -4.44 16.20 5.65
N ALA A 90 -4.11 17.33 5.03
CA ALA A 90 -4.22 18.66 5.66
C ALA A 90 -5.67 19.06 5.95
N GLU A 91 -6.63 18.48 5.24
CA GLU A 91 -8.07 18.74 5.41
C GLU A 91 -8.79 17.60 6.15
N ASP A 92 -8.07 16.55 6.52
CA ASP A 92 -8.64 15.37 7.16
C ASP A 92 -8.60 15.55 8.68
N SER A 93 -9.79 15.71 9.30
CA SER A 93 -9.90 15.93 10.74
C SER A 93 -9.39 14.75 11.59
N ARG A 94 -9.33 13.54 11.02
CA ARG A 94 -8.80 12.36 11.69
C ARG A 94 -7.29 12.46 11.93
N LEU A 95 -6.61 13.33 11.20
CA LEU A 95 -5.15 13.46 11.19
C LEU A 95 -4.63 14.71 11.89
N ILE A 96 -5.45 15.41 12.65
CA ILE A 96 -5.00 16.56 13.44
C ILE A 96 -3.90 16.09 14.41
N GLY A 97 -2.72 16.69 14.30
CA GLY A 97 -1.57 16.33 15.13
C GLY A 97 -0.78 15.09 14.68
N HIS A 98 -1.15 14.48 13.54
CA HIS A 98 -0.42 13.32 13.04
C HIS A 98 0.98 13.69 12.58
N ALA A 99 1.98 12.84 12.91
CA ALA A 99 3.39 13.09 12.66
C ALA A 99 3.74 13.34 11.18
N TYR A 100 3.05 12.68 10.25
CA TYR A 100 3.33 12.75 8.81
C TYR A 100 2.31 13.55 8.02
N ARG A 101 1.39 14.24 8.70
CA ARG A 101 0.33 15.02 8.06
C ARG A 101 0.85 16.07 7.08
N ASP A 102 1.97 16.72 7.42
CA ASP A 102 2.55 17.79 6.61
C ASP A 102 3.52 17.28 5.54
N ILE A 103 3.84 16.00 5.55
CA ILE A 103 4.78 15.37 4.61
C ILE A 103 4.03 14.60 3.53
N VAL A 104 3.11 13.72 3.95
CA VAL A 104 2.28 12.90 3.05
C VAL A 104 0.94 13.60 2.88
N ALA A 105 0.60 13.99 1.66
CA ALA A 105 -0.62 14.74 1.37
C ALA A 105 -1.82 13.84 1.06
N SER A 106 -1.59 12.60 0.61
CA SER A 106 -2.64 11.62 0.35
C SER A 106 -2.13 10.22 0.62
N TYR A 107 -3.02 9.34 1.08
CA TYR A 107 -2.65 7.97 1.44
C TYR A 107 -3.83 7.03 1.26
N PHE A 108 -3.57 5.86 0.70
CA PHE A 108 -4.49 4.73 0.70
C PHE A 108 -3.74 3.49 1.15
N GLY A 109 -4.26 2.77 2.15
CA GLY A 109 -3.64 1.54 2.63
C GLY A 109 -4.66 0.49 2.98
N LEU A 110 -4.30 -0.76 2.76
CA LEU A 110 -5.09 -1.90 3.16
C LEU A 110 -4.20 -2.94 3.86
N PRO A 111 -4.78 -3.80 4.71
CA PRO A 111 -3.99 -4.74 5.49
C PRO A 111 -3.50 -5.91 4.66
N LEU A 112 -2.30 -6.36 4.96
CA LEU A 112 -1.78 -7.66 4.54
C LEU A 112 -1.78 -8.55 5.77
N ALA A 113 -2.53 -9.65 5.71
CA ALA A 113 -2.70 -10.56 6.84
C ALA A 113 -2.76 -11.99 6.33
N SER A 114 -2.23 -12.93 7.11
CA SER A 114 -2.30 -14.35 6.78
C SER A 114 -3.56 -15.03 7.32
N GLY A 115 -4.34 -14.30 8.13
CA GLY A 115 -5.60 -14.76 8.70
C GLY A 115 -6.11 -13.76 9.71
N PRO A 116 -7.33 -13.98 10.30
CA PRO A 116 -7.87 -13.09 11.32
C PRO A 116 -6.90 -12.94 12.49
N GLY A 117 -6.62 -11.70 12.87
CA GLY A 117 -5.71 -11.38 13.98
C GLY A 117 -4.23 -11.54 13.65
N ASP A 118 -3.87 -11.91 12.42
CA ASP A 118 -2.49 -12.14 12.03
C ASP A 118 -2.03 -11.05 11.05
N PHE A 119 -1.99 -9.82 11.52
CA PHE A 119 -1.62 -8.65 10.73
C PHE A 119 -0.12 -8.65 10.46
N TYR A 120 0.25 -8.75 9.18
CA TYR A 120 1.64 -8.65 8.73
C TYR A 120 2.06 -7.19 8.57
N GLY A 121 1.25 -6.40 7.91
CA GLY A 121 1.56 -5.02 7.57
C GLY A 121 0.56 -4.46 6.58
N THR A 122 1.03 -3.56 5.73
CA THR A 122 0.16 -2.84 4.79
C THR A 122 0.71 -2.83 3.38
N LEU A 123 -0.23 -2.82 2.42
CA LEU A 123 0.00 -2.39 1.06
C LEU A 123 -0.54 -0.97 0.94
N CYS A 124 0.25 -0.03 0.47
CA CYS A 124 -0.19 1.36 0.39
C CYS A 124 0.23 2.07 -0.89
N HIS A 125 -0.61 3.02 -1.29
CA HIS A 125 -0.28 4.07 -2.26
C HIS A 125 -0.27 5.39 -1.50
N PHE A 126 0.70 6.26 -1.76
CA PHE A 126 0.67 7.61 -1.18
C PHE A 126 1.38 8.61 -2.08
N ASP A 127 1.16 9.88 -1.79
CA ASP A 127 1.73 10.97 -2.58
C ASP A 127 1.97 12.21 -1.71
N LEU A 128 2.83 13.09 -2.21
CA LEU A 128 3.13 14.38 -1.59
C LEU A 128 2.18 15.48 -2.04
N VAL A 129 1.23 15.14 -2.92
CA VAL A 129 0.12 15.99 -3.35
C VAL A 129 -1.19 15.24 -3.16
N PRO A 130 -2.34 15.93 -3.07
CA PRO A 130 -3.63 15.25 -2.92
C PRO A 130 -3.94 14.37 -4.13
N LYS A 131 -4.33 13.14 -3.86
CA LYS A 131 -4.73 12.14 -4.86
C LYS A 131 -5.83 11.25 -4.31
N ALA A 132 -6.65 10.71 -5.21
CA ALA A 132 -7.69 9.76 -4.86
C ALA A 132 -7.48 8.44 -5.58
N VAL A 133 -7.85 7.34 -4.93
CA VAL A 133 -7.86 6.01 -5.54
C VAL A 133 -9.29 5.70 -6.00
N ALA A 134 -9.44 5.12 -7.18
CA ALA A 134 -10.74 4.75 -7.72
C ALA A 134 -11.32 3.53 -6.99
N ASP A 135 -12.65 3.46 -6.87
CA ASP A 135 -13.32 2.37 -6.14
C ASP A 135 -13.03 0.98 -6.73
N ASP A 136 -12.95 0.87 -8.04
CA ASP A 136 -12.62 -0.39 -8.71
C ASP A 136 -11.17 -0.81 -8.45
N GLU A 137 -10.25 0.14 -8.26
CA GLU A 137 -8.88 -0.15 -7.87
C GLU A 137 -8.81 -0.65 -6.44
N ILE A 138 -9.57 -0.06 -5.53
CA ILE A 138 -9.66 -0.52 -4.15
C ILE A 138 -10.12 -1.98 -4.12
N GLU A 139 -11.17 -2.30 -4.87
CA GLU A 139 -11.69 -3.66 -4.96
C GLU A 139 -10.64 -4.64 -5.52
N PHE A 140 -9.93 -4.24 -6.57
CA PHE A 140 -8.87 -5.04 -7.15
C PHE A 140 -7.77 -5.33 -6.13
N LEU A 141 -7.30 -4.30 -5.42
CA LEU A 141 -6.23 -4.44 -4.42
C LEU A 141 -6.63 -5.38 -3.28
N TYR A 142 -7.86 -5.30 -2.80
CA TYR A 142 -8.36 -6.27 -1.81
C TYR A 142 -8.31 -7.69 -2.35
N GLY A 143 -8.68 -7.87 -3.61
CA GLY A 143 -8.69 -9.18 -4.25
C GLY A 143 -7.30 -9.80 -4.40
N VAL A 144 -6.27 -8.99 -4.59
CA VAL A 144 -4.90 -9.49 -4.79
C VAL A 144 -4.03 -9.47 -3.52
N ALA A 145 -4.51 -8.89 -2.42
CA ALA A 145 -3.77 -8.85 -1.17
C ALA A 145 -3.34 -10.26 -0.69
N PRO A 146 -4.18 -11.30 -0.76
CA PRO A 146 -3.75 -12.67 -0.41
C PRO A 146 -2.61 -13.19 -1.29
N LEU A 147 -2.59 -12.82 -2.57
CA LEU A 147 -1.53 -13.21 -3.51
C LEU A 147 -0.19 -12.58 -3.10
N LEU A 148 -0.20 -11.31 -2.75
CA LEU A 148 0.98 -10.63 -2.25
C LEU A 148 1.44 -11.23 -0.92
N MET A 149 0.51 -11.53 -0.01
CA MET A 149 0.84 -12.13 1.28
C MET A 149 1.48 -13.51 1.11
N ALA A 150 0.97 -14.32 0.18
CA ALA A 150 1.55 -15.63 -0.13
C ALA A 150 2.99 -15.50 -0.65
N HIS A 151 3.28 -14.50 -1.46
CA HIS A 151 4.63 -14.21 -1.95
C HIS A 151 5.56 -13.80 -0.80
N LEU A 152 5.09 -12.91 0.08
CA LEU A 152 5.86 -12.44 1.23
C LEU A 152 6.23 -13.58 2.18
N LYS A 153 5.36 -14.55 2.37
CA LYS A 153 5.63 -15.72 3.21
C LYS A 153 6.74 -16.62 2.68
N ARG A 154 7.00 -16.56 1.37
CA ARG A 154 8.05 -17.36 0.73
C ARG A 154 9.41 -16.64 0.71
N MET A 155 9.46 -15.42 1.16
CA MET A 155 10.71 -14.64 1.23
C MET A 155 11.53 -14.98 2.46
#